data_67ef73d8726b4c02a34d30b718228259
#
_entry.id   67ef73d8726b4c02a34d30b718228259
#
_cell.length_a   1.000
_cell.length_b   1.000
_cell.length_c   1.000
_cell.angle_alpha   90.00
_cell.angle_beta   90.00
_cell.angle_gamma   90.00
#
_symmetry.space_group_name_H-M   'P 1'
#
loop_
_entity.id
_entity.type
_entity.pdbx_description
1 polymer ?
#
loop_
_entity_poly.entity_id
_entity_poly.type
_entity_poly.pdbx_seq_one_letter_code
_entity_poly.pdbx_strand_id
1 'polypeptide(L)' 'MNVHNIDGLMRALELEGTARIDIIRIGKDIQTAGYARRSPSVQQYEELRRAVAQWQRIADDIGRIMGRG' A
#
# COMPACT_ATOMS: atom_id res chain seq x y z
N MET A 1 -4.97 7.09 24.56
CA MET A 1 -5.15 5.85 23.76
C MET A 1 -5.12 4.66 24.71
N ASN A 2 -6.08 3.77 24.62
CA ASN A 2 -6.07 2.59 25.48
C ASN A 2 -5.34 1.42 24.76
N VAL A 3 -5.10 0.33 25.50
CA VAL A 3 -4.34 -0.83 25.04
C VAL A 3 -4.95 -1.45 23.78
N HIS A 4 -6.29 -1.50 23.68
CA HIS A 4 -6.97 -2.08 22.52
C HIS A 4 -6.71 -1.28 21.24
N ASN A 5 -6.64 0.05 21.36
CA ASN A 5 -6.34 0.91 20.21
C ASN A 5 -4.90 0.72 19.73
N ILE A 6 -3.97 0.47 20.67
CA ILE A 6 -2.58 0.20 20.31
C ILE A 6 -2.46 -1.09 19.50
N ASP A 7 -3.14 -2.16 19.91
CA ASP A 7 -3.11 -3.42 19.17
C ASP A 7 -3.68 -3.26 17.77
N GLY A 8 -4.80 -2.55 17.64
CA GLY A 8 -5.39 -2.25 16.34
C GLY A 8 -4.48 -1.39 15.47
N LEU A 9 -3.84 -0.39 16.06
CA LEU A 9 -2.90 0.48 15.38
C LEU A 9 -1.69 -0.31 14.86
N MET A 10 -1.10 -1.16 15.70
CA MET A 10 0.06 -1.96 15.30
C MET A 10 -0.27 -2.90 14.15
N ARG A 11 -1.46 -3.54 14.18
CA ARG A 11 -1.91 -4.39 13.09
C ARG A 11 -2.08 -3.59 11.80
N ALA A 12 -2.68 -2.40 11.88
CA ALA A 12 -2.87 -1.54 10.73
C ALA A 12 -1.52 -1.10 10.13
N LEU A 13 -0.54 -0.79 10.99
CA LEU A 13 0.80 -0.41 10.54
C LEU A 13 1.52 -1.56 9.83
N GLU A 14 1.36 -2.79 10.32
CA GLU A 14 1.91 -3.97 9.67
C GLU A 14 1.30 -4.19 8.28
N LEU A 15 -0.02 -4.06 8.18
CA LEU A 15 -0.73 -4.17 6.90
C LEU A 15 -0.31 -3.07 5.93
N GLU A 16 -0.14 -1.84 6.43
CA GLU A 16 0.32 -0.72 5.62
C GLU A 16 1.71 -1.00 5.04
N GLY A 17 2.62 -1.51 5.87
CA GLY A 17 3.97 -1.86 5.42
C GLY A 17 3.96 -2.92 4.32
N THR A 18 3.13 -3.96 4.46
CA THR A 18 2.99 -5.00 3.44
C THR A 18 2.42 -4.43 2.15
N ALA A 19 1.39 -3.59 2.25
CA ALA A 19 0.78 -2.97 1.07
C ALA A 19 1.76 -2.04 0.35
N ARG A 20 2.58 -1.31 1.10
CA ARG A 20 3.60 -0.42 0.54
C ARG A 20 4.68 -1.21 -0.21
N ILE A 21 5.10 -2.35 0.35
CA ILE A 21 6.07 -3.23 -0.32
C ILE A 21 5.52 -3.71 -1.66
N ASP A 22 4.24 -4.09 -1.71
CA ASP A 22 3.60 -4.50 -2.96
C ASP A 22 3.63 -3.40 -4.00
N ILE A 23 3.32 -2.16 -3.61
CA ILE A 23 3.37 -1.01 -4.52
C ILE A 23 4.78 -0.83 -5.07
N ILE A 24 5.79 -0.90 -4.21
CA ILE A 24 7.19 -0.74 -4.63
C ILE A 24 7.59 -1.85 -5.60
N ARG A 25 7.21 -3.10 -5.32
CA ARG A 25 7.51 -4.23 -6.18
C ARG A 25 6.90 -4.05 -7.57
N ILE A 26 5.62 -3.71 -7.63
CA ILE A 26 4.92 -3.51 -8.90
C ILE A 26 5.52 -2.31 -9.65
N GLY A 27 5.83 -1.23 -8.93
CA GLY A 27 6.45 -0.04 -9.52
C GLY A 27 7.82 -0.35 -10.12
N LYS A 28 8.63 -1.16 -9.44
CA LYS A 28 9.93 -1.58 -9.96
C LYS A 28 9.80 -2.43 -11.22
N ASP A 29 8.80 -3.31 -11.28
CA ASP A 29 8.56 -4.11 -12.48
C ASP A 29 8.20 -3.22 -13.67
N ILE A 30 7.38 -2.21 -13.46
CA ILE A 30 7.02 -1.23 -14.50
C ILE A 30 8.26 -0.44 -14.92
N GLN A 31 9.07 0.01 -13.97
CA GLN A 31 10.29 0.75 -14.22
C GLN A 31 11.28 -0.09 -15.03
N THR A 32 11.44 -1.36 -14.69
CA THR A 32 12.32 -2.30 -15.40
C THR A 32 11.87 -2.46 -16.85
N ALA A 33 10.55 -2.58 -17.08
CA ALA A 33 10.02 -2.64 -18.44
C ALA A 33 10.36 -1.38 -19.22
N GLY A 34 10.28 -0.21 -18.59
CA GLY A 34 10.65 1.08 -19.19
C GLY A 34 12.11 1.13 -19.58
N TYR A 35 13.02 0.66 -18.71
CA TYR A 35 14.45 0.60 -19.02
C TYR A 35 14.74 -0.34 -20.20
N ALA A 36 13.97 -1.42 -20.33
CA ALA A 36 14.09 -2.34 -21.45
C ALA A 36 13.36 -1.84 -22.71
N ARG A 37 12.85 -0.62 -22.69
CA ARG A 37 12.08 0.01 -23.77
C ARG A 37 10.83 -0.79 -24.12
N ARG A 38 10.24 -1.45 -23.13
CA ARG A 38 8.98 -2.16 -23.29
C ARG A 38 7.87 -1.34 -22.63
N SER A 39 6.72 -1.30 -23.27
CA SER A 39 5.56 -0.66 -22.65
C SER A 39 5.02 -1.56 -21.56
N PRO A 40 4.73 -1.01 -20.35
CA PRO A 40 4.04 -1.79 -19.32
C PRO A 40 2.67 -2.23 -19.84
N SER A 41 2.24 -3.42 -19.42
CA SER A 41 0.92 -3.92 -19.81
C SER A 41 -0.18 -3.18 -19.05
N VAL A 42 -1.39 -3.18 -19.62
CA VAL A 42 -2.58 -2.66 -18.94
C VAL A 42 -2.76 -3.38 -17.60
N GLN A 43 -2.48 -4.68 -17.58
CA GLN A 43 -2.59 -5.49 -16.37
C GLN A 43 -1.65 -4.99 -15.27
N GLN A 44 -0.42 -4.62 -15.60
CA GLN A 44 0.53 -4.07 -14.62
C GLN A 44 0.02 -2.77 -14.02
N TYR A 45 -0.52 -1.87 -14.84
CA TYR A 45 -1.11 -0.63 -14.35
C TYR A 45 -2.34 -0.88 -13.47
N GLU A 46 -3.16 -1.86 -13.82
CA GLU A 46 -4.32 -2.23 -12.99
C GLU A 46 -3.90 -2.80 -11.66
N GLU A 47 -2.87 -3.65 -11.63
CA GLU A 47 -2.31 -4.18 -10.40
C GLU A 47 -1.79 -3.05 -9.50
N LEU A 48 -1.09 -2.10 -10.08
CA LEU A 48 -0.59 -0.93 -9.35
C LEU A 48 -1.75 -0.12 -8.77
N ARG A 49 -2.78 0.12 -9.57
CA ARG A 49 -3.96 0.88 -9.13
C ARG A 49 -4.65 0.20 -7.96
N ARG A 50 -4.83 -1.12 -8.02
CA ARG A 50 -5.43 -1.89 -6.93
C ARG A 50 -4.59 -1.85 -5.67
N ALA A 51 -3.27 -2.00 -5.83
CA ALA A 51 -2.35 -1.96 -4.70
C ALA A 51 -2.38 -0.59 -4.01
N VAL A 52 -2.39 0.49 -4.78
CA VAL A 52 -2.49 1.85 -4.25
C VAL A 52 -3.83 2.06 -3.55
N ALA A 53 -4.93 1.60 -4.13
CA ALA A 53 -6.25 1.74 -3.53
C ALA A 53 -6.33 1.00 -2.20
N GLN A 54 -5.77 -0.20 -2.12
CA GLN A 54 -5.71 -0.96 -0.88
C GLN A 54 -4.86 -0.26 0.17
N TRP A 55 -3.71 0.24 -0.22
CA TRP A 55 -2.83 0.99 0.67
C TRP A 55 -3.54 2.24 1.22
N GLN A 56 -4.26 2.96 0.37
CA GLN A 56 -5.00 4.15 0.79
C GLN A 56 -6.06 3.83 1.84
N ARG A 57 -6.78 2.71 1.70
CA ARG A 57 -7.76 2.29 2.71
C ARG A 57 -7.10 2.02 4.05
N ILE A 58 -5.95 1.36 4.03
CA ILE A 58 -5.20 1.05 5.25
C ILE A 58 -4.69 2.34 5.89
N ALA A 59 -4.16 3.26 5.08
CA ALA A 59 -3.69 4.56 5.56
C ALA A 59 -4.85 5.37 6.18
N ASP A 60 -6.03 5.33 5.58
CA ASP A 60 -7.22 5.99 6.13
C ASP A 60 -7.61 5.39 7.48
N ASP A 61 -7.54 4.07 7.61
CA ASP A 61 -7.82 3.39 8.88
C ASP A 61 -6.84 3.83 9.97
N ILE A 62 -5.56 3.93 9.63
CA ILE A 62 -4.53 4.41 10.56
C ILE A 62 -4.88 5.84 11.00
N GLY A 63 -5.25 6.70 10.05
CA GLY A 63 -5.63 8.08 10.34
C GLY A 63 -6.83 8.16 11.29
N ARG A 64 -7.84 7.29 11.10
CA ARG A 64 -9.01 7.23 11.97
C ARG A 64 -8.65 6.77 13.37
N ILE A 65 -7.81 5.74 13.50
CA ILE A 65 -7.36 5.25 14.79
C ILE A 65 -6.59 6.34 15.54
N MET A 66 -5.68 7.00 14.86
CA MET A 66 -4.88 8.09 15.44
C MET A 66 -5.75 9.30 15.79
N GLY A 67 -6.73 9.61 14.96
CA GLY A 67 -7.61 10.76 15.18
C GLY A 67 -8.55 10.59 16.36
N ARG A 68 -8.82 9.34 16.78
CA ARG A 68 -9.67 9.05 17.94
C ARG A 68 -8.88 8.94 19.24
N GLY A 69 -7.60 8.86 19.10
CA GLY A 69 -6.73 8.74 20.26
C GLY A 69 -6.65 10.00 21.07
#